data_eacc11408521a76e92da7e36c04e5822
#
_entry.id   eacc11408521a76e92da7e36c04e5822
#
_cell.length_a   1.000
_cell.length_b   1.000
_cell.length_c   1.000
_cell.angle_alpha   90.00
_cell.angle_beta   90.00
_cell.angle_gamma   90.00
#
_symmetry.space_group_name_H-M   'P 1'
#
loop_
_entity.id
_entity.type
_entity.pdbx_description
1 polymer ?
#
loop_
_entity_poly.entity_id
_entity_poly.type
_entity_poly.pdbx_seq_one_letter_code
_entity_poly.pdbx_strand_id
1 'polypeptide(L)'
;MTWHALMRGATAAVLVLLTFGTAISADSFPFDQEFLLDAPPMRPGKRMPLLTVEPNGNAKIDLWCRTVSARIEIFDEAMKIETGALPEGQPEMMSAGQCTPERMQADEDLLATFGQITGWRRAEEGIVLEGPKPLKFRASDH
;
A
#
# COMPACT_ATOMS: atom_id res chain seq x y z
N MET A 1 -77.08 11.04 -33.33
CA MET A 1 -75.99 10.06 -33.51
C MET A 1 -74.71 10.60 -32.93
N THR A 2 -74.36 10.12 -31.79
CA THR A 2 -73.19 10.55 -31.06
C THR A 2 -72.04 9.54 -31.28
N TRP A 3 -71.05 10.02 -31.89
CA TRP A 3 -69.79 9.20 -32.03
C TRP A 3 -68.94 9.47 -30.85
N HIS A 4 -68.73 8.45 -30.02
CA HIS A 4 -67.77 8.52 -28.96
C HIS A 4 -66.46 7.98 -29.49
N ALA A 5 -65.54 8.86 -29.77
CA ALA A 5 -64.17 8.49 -30.02
C ALA A 5 -63.49 8.13 -28.67
N LEU A 6 -63.31 6.87 -28.44
CA LEU A 6 -62.50 6.37 -27.34
C LEU A 6 -61.03 6.55 -27.68
N MET A 7 -60.51 7.65 -27.21
CA MET A 7 -59.03 7.77 -27.18
C MET A 7 -58.47 6.92 -26.05
N ARG A 8 -57.97 5.77 -26.42
CA ARG A 8 -57.14 4.99 -25.50
C ARG A 8 -55.75 5.60 -25.51
N GLY A 9 -55.48 6.42 -24.50
CA GLY A 9 -54.12 6.86 -24.22
C GLY A 9 -53.32 5.68 -23.69
N ALA A 10 -52.44 5.16 -24.50
CA ALA A 10 -51.43 4.22 -24.05
C ALA A 10 -50.34 5.04 -23.32
N THR A 11 -50.42 5.06 -22.01
CA THR A 11 -49.28 5.55 -21.19
C THR A 11 -48.19 4.51 -21.24
N ALA A 12 -47.20 4.72 -22.09
CA ALA A 12 -45.99 3.96 -22.05
C ALA A 12 -45.22 4.38 -20.78
N ALA A 13 -45.25 3.52 -19.77
CA ALA A 13 -44.39 3.68 -18.62
C ALA A 13 -42.97 3.36 -19.07
N VAL A 14 -42.17 4.40 -19.23
CA VAL A 14 -40.70 4.23 -19.45
C VAL A 14 -40.10 3.84 -18.12
N LEU A 15 -39.86 2.56 -17.97
CA LEU A 15 -39.08 2.05 -16.84
C LEU A 15 -37.61 2.45 -17.06
N VAL A 16 -37.20 3.56 -16.47
CA VAL A 16 -35.76 3.92 -16.43
C VAL A 16 -35.13 3.00 -15.41
N LEU A 17 -34.54 1.92 -15.90
CA LEU A 17 -33.63 1.07 -15.10
C LEU A 17 -32.38 1.88 -14.82
N LEU A 18 -32.37 2.54 -13.66
CA LEU A 18 -31.12 3.09 -13.10
C LEU A 18 -30.27 1.91 -12.66
N THR A 19 -29.43 1.45 -13.57
CA THR A 19 -28.34 0.54 -13.18
C THR A 19 -27.34 1.35 -12.38
N PHE A 20 -27.45 1.27 -11.05
CA PHE A 20 -26.37 1.70 -10.19
C PHE A 20 -25.22 0.72 -10.41
N GLY A 21 -24.27 1.12 -11.27
CA GLY A 21 -23.01 0.43 -11.35
C GLY A 21 -22.35 0.55 -9.98
N THR A 22 -22.27 -0.54 -9.23
CA THR A 22 -21.37 -0.61 -8.08
C THR A 22 -19.97 -0.42 -8.63
N ALA A 23 -19.41 0.77 -8.43
CA ALA A 23 -17.98 0.97 -8.65
C ALA A 23 -17.28 0.08 -7.64
N ILE A 24 -16.88 -1.12 -8.08
CA ILE A 24 -15.94 -1.94 -7.34
C ILE A 24 -14.63 -1.15 -7.41
N SER A 25 -14.25 -0.46 -6.32
CA SER A 25 -12.92 0.11 -6.22
C SER A 25 -11.94 -1.04 -6.11
N ALA A 26 -11.56 -1.62 -7.27
CA ALA A 26 -10.59 -2.69 -7.37
C ALA A 26 -9.20 -2.24 -6.87
N ASP A 27 -9.03 -0.93 -6.62
CA ASP A 27 -7.77 -0.27 -6.37
C ASP A 27 -7.64 0.27 -4.94
N SER A 28 -8.42 -0.29 -3.98
CA SER A 28 -8.19 0.06 -2.58
C SER A 28 -6.87 -0.55 -2.08
N PHE A 29 -6.14 0.24 -1.31
CA PHE A 29 -4.89 -0.21 -0.72
C PHE A 29 -5.12 -1.43 0.18
N PRO A 30 -4.29 -2.47 0.10
CA PRO A 30 -4.42 -3.68 0.91
C PRO A 30 -3.87 -3.45 2.33
N PHE A 31 -4.70 -2.90 3.21
CA PHE A 31 -4.36 -2.70 4.62
C PHE A 31 -4.26 -4.00 5.40
N ASP A 32 -3.57 -3.96 6.54
CA ASP A 32 -3.40 -5.08 7.48
C ASP A 32 -2.77 -6.33 6.89
N GLN A 33 -1.99 -6.14 5.84
CA GLN A 33 -1.24 -7.21 5.18
C GLN A 33 0.25 -6.94 5.31
N GLU A 34 1.04 -7.96 5.53
CA GLU A 34 2.49 -7.86 5.52
C GLU A 34 3.02 -7.93 4.10
N PHE A 35 3.85 -6.96 3.75
CA PHE A 35 4.53 -6.92 2.46
C PHE A 35 6.03 -7.04 2.65
N LEU A 36 6.63 -7.94 1.91
CA LEU A 36 8.05 -8.21 1.93
C LEU A 36 8.72 -7.48 0.78
N LEU A 37 9.79 -6.76 1.06
CA LEU A 37 10.55 -6.08 0.00
C LEU A 37 11.15 -7.13 -0.95
N ASP A 38 10.88 -6.94 -2.24
CA ASP A 38 11.45 -7.77 -3.30
C ASP A 38 12.85 -7.27 -3.67
N ALA A 39 13.84 -7.75 -2.93
CA ALA A 39 15.24 -7.38 -3.08
C ALA A 39 16.12 -8.58 -2.70
N PRO A 40 17.36 -8.60 -3.16
CA PRO A 40 18.31 -9.61 -2.71
C PRO A 40 18.55 -9.51 -1.20
N PRO A 41 18.60 -10.64 -0.48
CA PRO A 41 18.88 -10.61 0.95
C PRO A 41 20.31 -10.12 1.23
N MET A 42 20.48 -9.36 2.30
CA MET A 42 21.79 -8.94 2.77
C MET A 42 22.37 -10.02 3.71
N ARG A 43 23.52 -10.54 3.36
CA ARG A 43 24.22 -11.51 4.20
C ARG A 43 25.03 -10.83 5.31
N PRO A 44 25.24 -11.47 6.48
CA PRO A 44 24.67 -12.73 6.92
C PRO A 44 23.22 -12.57 7.38
N GLY A 45 22.43 -13.64 7.29
CA GLY A 45 21.05 -13.68 7.75
C GLY A 45 20.01 -13.57 6.64
N LYS A 46 18.76 -13.79 7.02
CA LYS A 46 17.63 -13.86 6.08
C LYS A 46 16.59 -12.76 6.30
N ARG A 47 16.88 -11.80 7.16
CA ARG A 47 15.95 -10.71 7.44
C ARG A 47 15.75 -9.87 6.20
N MET A 48 14.49 -9.68 5.83
CA MET A 48 14.06 -8.81 4.74
C MET A 48 13.20 -7.69 5.29
N PRO A 49 13.24 -6.50 4.70
CA PRO A 49 12.33 -5.43 5.07
C PRO A 49 10.87 -5.82 4.88
N LEU A 50 10.04 -5.43 5.85
CA LEU A 50 8.60 -5.65 5.86
C LEU A 50 7.86 -4.33 6.03
N LEU A 51 6.73 -4.21 5.34
CA LEU A 51 5.83 -3.07 5.46
C LEU A 51 4.44 -3.58 5.84
N THR A 52 3.85 -2.98 6.87
CA THR A 52 2.46 -3.20 7.25
C THR A 52 1.79 -1.85 7.44
N VAL A 53 0.64 -1.64 6.81
CA VAL A 53 -0.14 -0.41 6.91
C VAL A 53 -1.52 -0.71 7.45
N GLU A 54 -1.91 -0.01 8.51
CA GLU A 54 -3.24 -0.11 9.10
C GLU A 54 -4.22 0.86 8.39
N PRO A 55 -5.53 0.58 8.42
CA PRO A 55 -6.53 1.45 7.79
C PRO A 55 -6.52 2.90 8.29
N ASN A 56 -6.07 3.14 9.52
CA ASN A 56 -5.94 4.49 10.08
C ASN A 56 -4.71 5.27 9.57
N GLY A 57 -3.89 4.65 8.73
CA GLY A 57 -2.67 5.23 8.19
C GLY A 57 -1.41 5.00 9.03
N ASN A 58 -1.53 4.39 10.20
CA ASN A 58 -0.35 3.99 10.94
C ASN A 58 0.36 2.83 10.23
N ALA A 59 1.67 2.90 10.16
CA ALA A 59 2.45 1.89 9.49
C ALA A 59 3.67 1.49 10.33
N LYS A 60 4.08 0.26 10.12
CA LYS A 60 5.30 -0.30 10.68
C LYS A 60 6.21 -0.69 9.52
N ILE A 61 7.44 -0.24 9.58
CA ILE A 61 8.45 -0.58 8.59
C ILE A 61 9.60 -1.29 9.32
N ASP A 62 9.69 -2.59 9.10
CA ASP A 62 10.87 -3.34 9.50
C ASP A 62 11.92 -3.16 8.41
N LEU A 63 13.01 -2.49 8.74
CA LEU A 63 14.14 -2.28 7.84
C LEU A 63 15.09 -3.49 7.85
N TRP A 64 16.26 -3.34 7.30
CA TRP A 64 17.27 -4.41 7.29
C TRP A 64 17.77 -4.76 8.69
N CYS A 65 17.76 -3.78 9.59
CA CYS A 65 18.27 -3.90 10.94
C CYS A 65 17.27 -3.42 11.98
N ARG A 66 16.71 -2.25 11.77
CA ARG A 66 15.87 -1.53 12.73
C ARG A 66 14.42 -1.47 12.27
N THR A 67 13.53 -1.13 13.19
CA THR A 67 12.10 -0.94 12.91
C THR A 67 11.75 0.52 13.16
N VAL A 68 10.98 1.11 12.25
CA VAL A 68 10.45 2.46 12.41
C VAL A 68 8.94 2.46 12.29
N SER A 69 8.32 3.40 12.99
CA SER A 69 6.91 3.73 12.77
C SER A 69 6.79 4.79 11.69
N ALA A 70 5.72 4.74 10.93
CA ALA A 70 5.42 5.71 9.90
C ALA A 70 3.94 6.06 9.91
N ARG A 71 3.63 7.17 9.27
CA ARG A 71 2.26 7.52 8.94
C ARG A 71 2.14 7.64 7.44
N ILE A 72 1.17 6.94 6.89
CA ILE A 72 0.95 6.88 5.45
C ILE A 72 -0.44 7.41 5.14
N GLU A 73 -0.49 8.44 4.31
CA GLU A 73 -1.71 9.00 3.76
C GLU A 73 -1.87 8.49 2.33
N ILE A 74 -3.03 7.94 2.03
CA ILE A 74 -3.33 7.35 0.72
C ILE A 74 -4.59 8.02 0.16
N PHE A 75 -4.45 8.61 -1.03
CA PHE A 75 -5.53 9.21 -1.79
C PHE A 75 -5.54 8.57 -3.17
N ASP A 76 -6.43 7.60 -3.36
CA ASP A 76 -6.46 6.78 -4.58
C ASP A 76 -5.09 6.16 -4.88
N GLU A 77 -4.40 6.62 -5.92
CA GLU A 77 -3.06 6.17 -6.29
C GLU A 77 -1.94 7.04 -5.72
N ALA A 78 -2.28 8.19 -5.12
CA ALA A 78 -1.31 9.06 -4.48
C ALA A 78 -1.01 8.58 -3.06
N MET A 79 0.23 8.73 -2.65
CA MET A 79 0.70 8.29 -1.34
C MET A 79 1.71 9.28 -0.78
N LYS A 80 1.58 9.58 0.50
CA LYS A 80 2.55 10.35 1.26
C LYS A 80 2.99 9.56 2.48
N ILE A 81 4.29 9.40 2.63
CA ILE A 81 4.88 8.65 3.74
C ILE A 81 5.69 9.58 4.62
N GLU A 82 5.31 9.66 5.89
CA GLU A 82 6.07 10.35 6.93
C GLU A 82 6.64 9.30 7.87
N THR A 83 7.94 9.14 7.87
CA THR A 83 8.63 8.20 8.73
C THR A 83 9.00 8.84 10.05
N GLY A 84 8.91 8.06 11.14
CA GLY A 84 9.47 8.45 12.42
C GLY A 84 10.99 8.45 12.42
N ALA A 85 11.57 8.89 13.52
CA ALA A 85 13.01 8.89 13.70
C ALA A 85 13.55 7.46 13.68
N LEU A 86 14.68 7.26 13.01
CA LEU A 86 15.38 6.00 12.98
C LEU A 86 16.02 5.75 14.35
N PRO A 87 15.63 4.69 15.08
CA PRO A 87 16.22 4.40 16.38
C PRO A 87 17.69 4.01 16.24
N GLU A 88 18.47 4.23 17.30
CA GLU A 88 19.82 3.69 17.35
C GLU A 88 19.77 2.16 17.38
N GLY A 89 20.76 1.52 16.78
CA GLY A 89 20.86 0.07 16.81
C GLY A 89 21.05 -0.43 18.25
N GLN A 90 20.31 -1.48 18.62
CA GLN A 90 20.47 -2.07 19.94
C GLN A 90 21.81 -2.82 20.04
N PRO A 91 22.56 -2.63 21.11
CA PRO A 91 23.88 -3.28 21.26
C PRO A 91 23.86 -4.80 21.08
N GLU A 92 22.79 -5.44 21.52
CA GLU A 92 22.59 -6.89 21.41
C GLU A 92 22.49 -7.34 19.95
N MET A 93 21.82 -6.57 19.11
CA MET A 93 21.70 -6.86 17.68
C MET A 93 23.03 -6.62 16.95
N MET A 94 23.79 -5.63 17.39
CA MET A 94 25.10 -5.34 16.82
C MET A 94 26.12 -6.43 17.19
N SER A 95 26.13 -6.89 18.44
CA SER A 95 27.04 -7.95 18.89
C SER A 95 26.70 -9.31 18.30
N ALA A 96 25.42 -9.56 17.95
CA ALA A 96 25.01 -10.79 17.29
C ALA A 96 25.26 -10.78 15.77
N GLY A 97 25.84 -9.70 15.22
CA GLY A 97 26.08 -9.55 13.79
C GLY A 97 24.83 -9.30 12.93
N GLN A 98 23.71 -9.04 13.57
CA GLN A 98 22.44 -8.78 12.87
C GLN A 98 22.36 -7.36 12.33
N CYS A 99 23.03 -6.41 12.99
CA CYS A 99 23.12 -5.00 12.60
C CYS A 99 24.54 -4.62 12.29
N THR A 100 25.03 -5.00 11.12
CA THR A 100 26.33 -4.57 10.63
C THR A 100 26.28 -3.10 10.20
N PRO A 101 27.41 -2.40 10.11
CA PRO A 101 27.46 -1.04 9.56
C PRO A 101 26.81 -0.92 8.18
N GLU A 102 26.98 -1.94 7.33
CA GLU A 102 26.36 -1.98 6.00
C GLU A 102 24.84 -2.04 6.06
N ARG A 103 24.29 -2.82 6.99
CA ARG A 103 22.84 -2.91 7.18
C ARG A 103 22.26 -1.63 7.79
N MET A 104 23.00 -1.00 8.69
CA MET A 104 22.59 0.28 9.25
C MET A 104 22.57 1.37 8.18
N GLN A 105 23.52 1.38 7.28
CA GLN A 105 23.52 2.28 6.14
C GLN A 105 22.39 1.95 5.17
N ALA A 106 22.12 0.68 4.93
CA ALA A 106 21.00 0.25 4.10
C ALA A 106 19.64 0.66 4.69
N ASP A 107 19.50 0.66 6.01
CA ASP A 107 18.32 1.19 6.69
C ASP A 107 18.11 2.68 6.39
N GLU A 108 19.17 3.48 6.48
CA GLU A 108 19.11 4.91 6.19
C GLU A 108 18.75 5.16 4.72
N ASP A 109 19.34 4.42 3.81
CA ASP A 109 19.08 4.53 2.37
C ASP A 109 17.63 4.14 2.04
N LEU A 110 17.14 3.06 2.63
CA LEU A 110 15.76 2.61 2.42
C LEU A 110 14.76 3.61 3.01
N LEU A 111 15.04 4.14 4.20
CA LEU A 111 14.19 5.14 4.83
C LEU A 111 14.11 6.41 3.98
N ALA A 112 15.22 6.86 3.43
CA ALA A 112 15.24 7.99 2.50
C ALA A 112 14.41 7.71 1.25
N THR A 113 14.45 6.49 0.73
CA THR A 113 13.64 6.08 -0.42
C THR A 113 12.15 6.12 -0.09
N PHE A 114 11.74 5.64 1.09
CA PHE A 114 10.35 5.75 1.55
C PHE A 114 9.87 7.21 1.58
N GLY A 115 10.71 8.13 2.00
CA GLY A 115 10.38 9.55 2.05
C GLY A 115 10.17 10.20 0.67
N GLN A 116 10.60 9.56 -0.40
CA GLN A 116 10.45 10.04 -1.78
C GLN A 116 9.28 9.40 -2.53
N ILE A 117 8.57 8.49 -1.90
CA ILE A 117 7.40 7.83 -2.49
C ILE A 117 6.27 8.85 -2.64
N THR A 118 5.64 8.86 -3.81
CA THR A 118 4.53 9.75 -4.15
C THR A 118 3.27 9.03 -4.58
N GLY A 119 3.35 7.72 -4.83
CA GLY A 119 2.22 6.95 -5.30
C GLY A 119 2.40 5.46 -5.05
N TRP A 120 1.39 4.70 -5.42
CA TRP A 120 1.40 3.26 -5.33
C TRP A 120 0.52 2.66 -6.43
N ARG A 121 0.76 1.41 -6.74
CA ARG A 121 -0.09 0.61 -7.62
C ARG A 121 -0.08 -0.85 -7.21
N ARG A 122 -1.12 -1.56 -7.56
CA ARG A 122 -1.11 -3.02 -7.41
C ARG A 122 -0.18 -3.63 -8.43
N ALA A 123 0.49 -4.67 -8.01
CA ALA A 123 1.27 -5.55 -8.87
C ALA A 123 0.71 -6.97 -8.74
N GLU A 124 1.13 -7.85 -9.63
CA GLU A 124 0.65 -9.23 -9.69
C GLU A 124 0.82 -9.97 -8.36
N GLU A 125 1.94 -9.79 -7.68
CA GLU A 125 2.26 -10.48 -6.42
C GLU A 125 2.20 -9.58 -5.18
N GLY A 126 1.85 -8.31 -5.33
CA GLY A 126 1.83 -7.37 -4.22
C GLY A 126 1.54 -5.95 -4.65
N ILE A 127 2.43 -5.05 -4.25
CA ILE A 127 2.32 -3.61 -4.53
C ILE A 127 3.66 -3.06 -5.00
N VAL A 128 3.59 -1.96 -5.73
CA VAL A 128 4.75 -1.13 -6.06
C VAL A 128 4.52 0.26 -5.48
N LEU A 129 5.46 0.73 -4.69
CA LEU A 129 5.50 2.12 -4.23
C LEU A 129 6.28 2.93 -5.25
N GLU A 130 5.65 3.97 -5.78
CA GLU A 130 6.18 4.74 -6.90
C GLU A 130 6.89 6.00 -6.44
N GLY A 131 8.02 6.28 -7.06
CA GLY A 131 8.86 7.43 -6.80
C GLY A 131 10.10 7.38 -7.69
N PRO A 132 11.11 8.24 -7.44
CA PRO A 132 12.37 8.22 -8.19
C PRO A 132 13.09 6.86 -8.14
N LYS A 133 12.96 6.17 -7.01
CA LYS A 133 13.40 4.78 -6.83
C LYS A 133 12.18 3.96 -6.41
N PRO A 134 11.51 3.26 -7.32
CA PRO A 134 10.36 2.44 -6.95
C PRO A 134 10.73 1.31 -6.01
N LEU A 135 9.84 1.02 -5.07
CA LEU A 135 9.97 -0.11 -4.15
C LEU A 135 8.91 -1.16 -4.49
N LYS A 136 9.36 -2.34 -4.84
CA LYS A 136 8.50 -3.46 -5.14
C LYS A 136 8.38 -4.37 -3.92
N PHE A 137 7.14 -4.62 -3.52
CA PHE A 137 6.81 -5.50 -2.40
C PHE A 137 5.92 -6.63 -2.86
N ARG A 138 6.14 -7.80 -2.31
CA ARG A 138 5.25 -8.95 -2.49
C ARG A 138 4.52 -9.25 -1.21
N ALA A 139 3.31 -9.76 -1.30
CA ALA A 139 2.56 -10.22 -0.15
C ALA A 139 3.33 -11.37 0.53
N SER A 140 3.44 -11.28 1.86
CA SER A 140 4.04 -12.36 2.64
C SER A 140 3.08 -13.53 2.72
N ASP A 141 3.52 -14.70 2.29
CA ASP A 141 2.75 -15.93 2.43
C ASP A 141 2.94 -16.50 3.84
N HIS A 142 1.85 -16.54 4.57
CA HIS A 142 1.80 -17.23 5.87
C HIS A 142 1.06 -18.53 5.76
#